data_fae250c6d29f9e4f9407f1242c7a3efd
#
_entry.id   fae250c6d29f9e4f9407f1242c7a3efd
#
_cell.length_a   1.000
_cell.length_b   1.000
_cell.length_c   1.000
_cell.angle_alpha   90.00
_cell.angle_beta   90.00
_cell.angle_gamma   90.00
#
_symmetry.space_group_name_H-M   'P 1'
#
loop_
_entity.id
_entity.type
_entity.pdbx_description
1 polymer ?
#
loop_
_entity_poly.entity_id
_entity_poly.type
_entity_poly.pdbx_seq_one_letter_code
_entity_poly.pdbx_strand_id
1 'polypeptide(L)'
;MKVGKEEIVGVITALNRYLRLDHEVVQEGWNKKARYLAEQLQGISGLNAEYRINVYGFGEIRISWDRAKIPLTGKQAAERLKNGQPRIVYYDDDEGGVLQTRTMVEGEEILAARRLRQFFRDEAPLRA
;
A
#
# COMPACT_ATOMS: atom_id res chain seq x y z
N MET A 1 -36.73 -2.03 -24.25
CA MET A 1 -37.66 -2.58 -23.27
C MET A 1 -38.11 -1.49 -22.31
N LYS A 2 -39.39 -1.31 -22.11
CA LYS A 2 -39.90 -0.33 -21.14
C LYS A 2 -40.00 -0.99 -19.78
N VAL A 3 -39.37 -0.38 -18.78
CA VAL A 3 -39.52 -0.78 -17.39
C VAL A 3 -40.39 0.23 -16.66
N GLY A 4 -41.21 -0.25 -15.75
CA GLY A 4 -42.04 0.60 -14.92
C GLY A 4 -41.17 1.38 -13.93
N LYS A 5 -41.72 2.49 -13.43
CA LYS A 5 -41.04 3.38 -12.51
C LYS A 5 -40.59 2.64 -11.24
N GLU A 6 -41.41 1.72 -10.75
CA GLU A 6 -41.10 0.94 -9.55
C GLU A 6 -39.98 -0.07 -9.80
N GLU A 7 -39.95 -0.65 -11.00
CA GLU A 7 -38.90 -1.59 -11.40
C GLU A 7 -37.54 -0.88 -11.50
N ILE A 8 -37.52 0.35 -12.02
CA ILE A 8 -36.31 1.15 -12.11
C ILE A 8 -35.75 1.42 -10.72
N VAL A 9 -36.57 1.80 -9.75
CA VAL A 9 -36.16 2.04 -8.38
C VAL A 9 -35.61 0.76 -7.73
N GLY A 10 -36.27 -0.38 -7.95
CA GLY A 10 -35.82 -1.66 -7.43
C GLY A 10 -34.46 -2.07 -7.98
N VAL A 11 -34.23 -1.87 -9.27
CA VAL A 11 -32.94 -2.18 -9.91
C VAL A 11 -31.83 -1.28 -9.36
N ILE A 12 -32.09 0.01 -9.19
CA ILE A 12 -31.10 0.95 -8.63
C ILE A 12 -30.72 0.56 -7.20
N THR A 13 -31.70 0.19 -6.37
CA THR A 13 -31.45 -0.23 -4.99
C THR A 13 -30.60 -1.50 -4.94
N ALA A 14 -30.92 -2.49 -5.76
CA ALA A 14 -30.18 -3.74 -5.85
C ALA A 14 -28.73 -3.50 -6.32
N LEU A 15 -28.56 -2.65 -7.34
CA LEU A 15 -27.25 -2.29 -7.87
C LEU A 15 -26.40 -1.58 -6.81
N ASN A 16 -26.98 -0.63 -6.09
CA ASN A 16 -26.27 0.09 -5.03
C ASN A 16 -25.78 -0.87 -3.93
N ARG A 17 -26.63 -1.84 -3.56
CA ARG A 17 -26.25 -2.86 -2.58
C ARG A 17 -25.10 -3.71 -3.09
N TYR A 18 -25.16 -4.13 -4.33
CA TYR A 18 -24.14 -4.94 -4.98
C TYR A 18 -22.80 -4.18 -5.05
N LEU A 19 -22.83 -2.92 -5.46
CA LEU A 19 -21.64 -2.07 -5.55
C LEU A 19 -21.00 -1.86 -4.16
N ARG A 20 -21.83 -1.72 -3.13
CA ARG A 20 -21.34 -1.56 -1.76
C ARG A 20 -20.61 -2.82 -1.28
N LEU A 21 -21.19 -4.00 -1.53
CA LEU A 21 -20.56 -5.27 -1.15
C LEU A 21 -19.24 -5.48 -1.92
N ASP A 22 -19.22 -5.17 -3.21
CA ASP A 22 -18.02 -5.26 -4.02
C ASP A 22 -16.94 -4.31 -3.51
N HIS A 23 -17.34 -3.09 -3.13
CA HIS A 23 -16.41 -2.10 -2.59
C HIS A 23 -15.80 -2.57 -1.26
N GLU A 24 -16.59 -3.17 -0.38
CA GLU A 24 -16.10 -3.72 0.88
C GLU A 24 -15.11 -4.85 0.66
N VAL A 25 -15.37 -5.74 -0.30
CA VAL A 25 -14.47 -6.83 -0.67
C VAL A 25 -13.14 -6.28 -1.19
N VAL A 26 -13.20 -5.29 -2.07
CA VAL A 26 -12.01 -4.65 -2.64
C VAL A 26 -11.19 -3.97 -1.52
N GLN A 27 -11.86 -3.23 -0.64
CA GLN A 27 -11.21 -2.55 0.48
C GLN A 27 -10.54 -3.53 1.43
N GLU A 28 -11.18 -4.66 1.73
CA GLU A 28 -10.60 -5.71 2.56
C GLU A 28 -9.36 -6.32 1.89
N GLY A 29 -9.37 -6.45 0.57
CA GLY A 29 -8.21 -6.88 -0.19
C GLY A 29 -7.03 -5.91 -0.03
N TRP A 30 -7.28 -4.62 -0.09
CA TRP A 30 -6.25 -3.61 0.15
C TRP A 30 -5.68 -3.71 1.57
N ASN A 31 -6.56 -3.86 2.54
CA ASN A 31 -6.17 -3.97 3.96
C ASN A 31 -5.32 -5.21 4.21
N LYS A 32 -5.68 -6.32 3.62
CA LYS A 32 -4.96 -7.59 3.73
C LYS A 32 -3.54 -7.47 3.17
N LYS A 33 -3.40 -6.84 2.00
CA LYS A 33 -2.10 -6.59 1.38
C LYS A 33 -1.24 -5.66 2.22
N ALA A 34 -1.84 -4.61 2.78
CA ALA A 34 -1.13 -3.67 3.64
C ALA A 34 -0.61 -4.35 4.92
N ARG A 35 -1.43 -5.18 5.55
CA ARG A 35 -1.00 -5.95 6.73
C ARG A 35 0.14 -6.90 6.39
N TYR A 36 0.04 -7.59 5.27
CA TYR A 36 1.09 -8.49 4.78
C TYR A 36 2.41 -7.75 4.63
N LEU A 37 2.40 -6.61 3.95
CA LEU A 37 3.61 -5.81 3.74
C LEU A 37 4.19 -5.31 5.06
N ALA A 38 3.36 -4.84 5.98
CA ALA A 38 3.83 -4.38 7.28
C ALA A 38 4.51 -5.51 8.05
N GLU A 39 3.96 -6.72 8.01
CA GLU A 39 4.54 -7.90 8.66
C GLU A 39 5.88 -8.28 8.03
N GLN A 40 5.96 -8.24 6.71
CA GLN A 40 7.18 -8.62 5.99
C GLN A 40 8.32 -7.63 6.21
N LEU A 41 8.03 -6.40 6.56
CA LEU A 41 9.05 -5.38 6.79
C LEU A 41 9.53 -5.32 8.26
N GLN A 42 9.00 -6.16 9.12
CA GLN A 42 9.48 -6.25 10.49
C GLN A 42 10.87 -6.86 10.55
N GLY A 43 11.64 -6.47 11.56
CA GLY A 43 12.96 -7.05 11.81
C GLY A 43 14.11 -6.46 11.00
N ILE A 44 13.86 -5.46 10.16
CA ILE A 44 14.90 -4.77 9.42
C ILE A 44 15.48 -3.67 10.31
N SER A 45 16.80 -3.69 10.51
CA SER A 45 17.48 -2.74 11.40
C SER A 45 17.27 -1.29 10.96
N GLY A 46 16.76 -0.47 11.87
CA GLY A 46 16.53 0.94 11.63
C GLY A 46 15.23 1.27 10.91
N LEU A 47 14.51 0.27 10.41
CA LEU A 47 13.24 0.47 9.69
C LEU A 47 12.07 0.23 10.63
N ASN A 48 11.09 1.12 10.56
CA ASN A 48 9.79 0.97 11.22
C ASN A 48 8.71 0.94 10.16
N ALA A 49 7.92 -0.11 10.14
CA ALA A 49 6.79 -0.26 9.23
C ALA A 49 5.53 -0.53 10.05
N GLU A 50 4.57 0.36 9.97
CA GLU A 50 3.37 0.32 10.78
C GLU A 50 2.13 0.28 9.89
N TYR A 51 1.28 -0.73 10.08
CA TYR A 51 -0.04 -0.79 9.48
C TYR A 51 -0.98 0.15 10.23
N ARG A 52 -1.73 0.95 9.47
CA ARG A 52 -2.73 1.84 10.06
C ARG A 52 -3.90 2.04 9.10
N ILE A 53 -5.03 2.48 9.64
CA ILE A 53 -6.19 2.86 8.84
C ILE A 53 -6.11 4.37 8.61
N ASN A 54 -6.19 4.80 7.35
CA ASN A 54 -6.11 6.22 7.03
C ASN A 54 -7.47 6.92 7.18
N VAL A 55 -7.49 8.22 6.89
CA VAL A 55 -8.71 9.04 7.04
C VAL A 55 -9.84 8.59 6.12
N TYR A 56 -9.54 7.86 5.06
CA TYR A 56 -10.54 7.35 4.11
C TYR A 56 -11.06 5.96 4.52
N GLY A 57 -10.56 5.38 5.61
CA GLY A 57 -11.03 4.12 6.16
C GLY A 57 -10.38 2.86 5.62
N PHE A 58 -9.30 2.94 4.84
CA PHE A 58 -8.59 1.76 4.38
C PHE A 58 -7.16 1.71 4.90
N GLY A 59 -6.58 0.50 4.87
CA GLY A 59 -5.25 0.25 5.40
C GLY A 59 -4.13 0.79 4.53
N GLU A 60 -3.09 1.28 5.19
CA GLU A 60 -1.86 1.72 4.56
C GLU A 60 -0.68 1.40 5.48
N ILE A 61 0.53 1.52 4.96
CA ILE A 61 1.74 1.26 5.73
C ILE A 61 2.52 2.55 5.87
N ARG A 62 2.75 2.96 7.12
CA ARG A 62 3.65 4.06 7.43
C ARG A 62 5.06 3.51 7.55
N ILE A 63 5.96 3.96 6.70
CA ILE A 63 7.36 3.53 6.70
C ILE A 63 8.21 4.71 7.13
N SER A 64 9.03 4.48 8.16
CA SER A 64 10.00 5.46 8.63
C SER A 64 11.28 4.74 9.02
N TRP A 65 12.37 5.46 9.14
CA TRP A 65 13.65 4.84 9.48
C TRP A 65 14.58 5.82 10.19
N ASP A 66 15.53 5.23 10.91
CA ASP A 66 16.60 5.97 11.55
C ASP A 66 17.71 6.26 10.52
N ARG A 67 17.95 7.52 10.26
CA ARG A 67 18.95 7.94 9.26
C ARG A 67 20.39 7.59 9.66
N ALA A 68 20.63 7.30 10.94
CA ALA A 68 21.92 6.81 11.35
C ALA A 68 22.20 5.41 10.81
N LYS A 69 21.16 4.61 10.61
CA LYS A 69 21.26 3.24 10.07
C LYS A 69 20.94 3.17 8.58
N ILE A 70 20.00 3.98 8.12
CA ILE A 70 19.59 4.05 6.72
C ILE A 70 19.76 5.51 6.26
N PRO A 71 20.92 5.85 5.67
CA PRO A 71 21.28 7.25 5.40
C PRO A 71 20.63 7.82 4.15
N LEU A 72 19.32 7.65 4.01
CA LEU A 72 18.54 8.18 2.90
C LEU A 72 17.40 9.04 3.42
N THR A 73 17.05 10.09 2.66
CA THR A 73 15.80 10.81 2.90
C THR A 73 14.64 10.00 2.30
N GLY A 74 13.41 10.31 2.72
CA GLY A 74 12.23 9.69 2.14
C GLY A 74 12.18 9.87 0.62
N LYS A 75 12.54 11.05 0.14
CA LYS A 75 12.57 11.35 -1.28
C LYS A 75 13.63 10.53 -2.03
N GLN A 76 14.82 10.40 -1.48
CA GLN A 76 15.91 9.62 -2.11
C GLN A 76 15.50 8.14 -2.22
N ALA A 77 14.94 7.57 -1.17
CA ALA A 77 14.46 6.20 -1.18
C ALA A 77 13.32 6.02 -2.18
N ALA A 78 12.39 6.98 -2.24
CA ALA A 78 11.28 6.95 -3.18
C ALA A 78 11.77 6.93 -4.63
N GLU A 79 12.75 7.75 -4.96
CA GLU A 79 13.33 7.79 -6.31
C GLU A 79 14.01 6.49 -6.69
N ARG A 80 14.79 5.89 -5.78
CA ARG A 80 15.45 4.62 -6.03
C ARG A 80 14.47 3.47 -6.24
N LEU A 81 13.43 3.42 -5.42
CA LEU A 81 12.39 2.39 -5.56
C LEU A 81 11.58 2.57 -6.83
N LYS A 82 11.30 3.82 -7.20
CA LYS A 82 10.58 4.14 -8.44
C LYS A 82 11.36 3.70 -9.68
N ASN A 83 12.68 3.78 -9.64
CA ASN A 83 13.56 3.45 -10.77
C ASN A 83 14.06 2.01 -10.74
N GLY A 84 13.67 1.22 -9.74
CA GLY A 84 14.09 -0.18 -9.59
C GLY A 84 13.14 -1.17 -10.25
N GLN A 85 13.46 -2.46 -10.08
CA GLN A 85 12.65 -3.56 -10.56
C GLN A 85 12.36 -4.55 -9.42
N PRO A 86 11.10 -4.79 -9.10
CA PRO A 86 9.89 -4.12 -9.60
C PRO A 86 9.83 -2.65 -9.16
N ARG A 87 9.13 -1.85 -9.94
CA ARG A 87 8.93 -0.44 -9.62
C ARG A 87 7.97 -0.29 -8.46
N ILE A 88 8.38 0.46 -7.44
CA ILE A 88 7.55 0.72 -6.26
C ILE A 88 7.43 2.23 -6.10
N VAL A 89 6.20 2.71 -5.96
CA VAL A 89 5.90 4.14 -5.76
C VAL A 89 5.19 4.31 -4.43
N TYR A 90 5.69 5.21 -3.60
CA TYR A 90 5.04 5.57 -2.34
C TYR A 90 5.08 7.10 -2.15
N TYR A 91 4.26 7.59 -1.23
CA TYR A 91 4.19 9.02 -0.93
C TYR A 91 5.23 9.35 0.12
N ASP A 92 6.32 10.00 -0.29
CA ASP A 92 7.44 10.31 0.58
C ASP A 92 7.18 11.54 1.47
N ASP A 93 7.81 11.55 2.63
CA ASP A 93 7.84 12.70 3.54
C ASP A 93 9.22 12.76 4.23
N ASP A 94 9.37 13.67 5.20
CA ASP A 94 10.67 13.90 5.85
C ASP A 94 11.20 12.68 6.61
N GLU A 95 10.34 11.81 7.12
CA GLU A 95 10.72 10.65 7.93
C GLU A 95 10.76 9.34 7.14
N GLY A 96 10.17 9.33 5.96
CA GLY A 96 10.05 8.12 5.14
C GLY A 96 8.91 8.25 4.17
N GLY A 97 7.76 7.67 4.48
CA GLY A 97 6.60 7.82 3.63
C GLY A 97 5.47 6.86 3.93
N VAL A 98 4.49 6.86 3.06
CA VAL A 98 3.28 6.05 3.17
C VAL A 98 3.14 5.22 1.90
N LEU A 99 3.03 3.90 2.07
CA LEU A 99 2.79 2.97 0.98
C LEU A 99 1.33 2.52 1.01
N GLN A 100 0.66 2.68 -0.12
CA GLN A 100 -0.73 2.25 -0.29
C GLN A 100 -0.81 1.06 -1.24
N THR A 101 -1.76 0.17 -0.98
CA THR A 101 -1.90 -1.07 -1.75
C THR A 101 -3.06 -1.06 -2.74
N ARG A 102 -3.75 0.08 -2.87
CA ARG A 102 -4.94 0.20 -3.73
C ARG A 102 -4.69 -0.15 -5.18
N THR A 103 -3.49 0.15 -5.68
CA THR A 103 -3.12 -0.07 -7.07
C THR A 103 -2.43 -1.40 -7.31
N MET A 104 -2.21 -2.18 -6.27
CA MET A 104 -1.58 -3.49 -6.39
C MET A 104 -2.59 -4.54 -6.81
N VAL A 105 -2.29 -5.28 -7.88
CA VAL A 105 -3.05 -6.47 -8.22
C VAL A 105 -2.61 -7.63 -7.34
N GLU A 106 -3.41 -8.67 -7.26
CA GLU A 106 -3.14 -9.82 -6.41
C GLU A 106 -1.79 -10.46 -6.76
N GLY A 107 -0.97 -10.67 -5.73
CA GLY A 107 0.38 -11.21 -5.89
C GLY A 107 1.47 -10.14 -5.96
N GLU A 108 1.15 -8.92 -6.32
CA GLU A 108 2.14 -7.85 -6.39
C GLU A 108 2.70 -7.49 -5.00
N GLU A 109 1.90 -7.67 -3.94
CA GLU A 109 2.36 -7.43 -2.57
C GLU A 109 3.53 -8.35 -2.19
N ILE A 110 3.58 -9.55 -2.74
CA ILE A 110 4.69 -10.49 -2.51
C ILE A 110 5.97 -9.97 -3.15
N LEU A 111 5.88 -9.50 -4.39
CA LEU A 111 7.02 -8.92 -5.11
C LEU A 111 7.47 -7.62 -4.45
N ALA A 112 6.52 -6.78 -4.04
CA ALA A 112 6.81 -5.52 -3.36
C ALA A 112 7.51 -5.77 -2.03
N ALA A 113 7.03 -6.72 -1.24
CA ALA A 113 7.64 -7.08 0.04
C ALA A 113 9.08 -7.53 -0.14
N ARG A 114 9.33 -8.39 -1.12
CA ARG A 114 10.68 -8.88 -1.44
C ARG A 114 11.61 -7.74 -1.82
N ARG A 115 11.14 -6.86 -2.70
CA ARG A 115 11.94 -5.70 -3.16
C ARG A 115 12.21 -4.72 -2.03
N LEU A 116 11.21 -4.41 -1.22
CA LEU A 116 11.37 -3.50 -0.09
C LEU A 116 12.33 -4.05 0.95
N ARG A 117 12.25 -5.33 1.28
CA ARG A 117 13.18 -5.97 2.21
C ARG A 117 14.61 -5.91 1.67
N GLN A 118 14.80 -6.25 0.42
CA GLN A 118 16.11 -6.19 -0.23
C GLN A 118 16.66 -4.77 -0.20
N PHE A 119 15.83 -3.79 -0.55
CA PHE A 119 16.24 -2.39 -0.59
C PHE A 119 16.67 -1.89 0.80
N PHE A 120 15.81 -2.03 1.79
CA PHE A 120 16.07 -1.46 3.11
C PHE A 120 17.12 -2.23 3.91
N ARG A 121 17.28 -3.50 3.65
CA ARG A 121 18.27 -4.31 4.34
C ARG A 121 19.65 -4.24 3.68
N ASP A 122 19.70 -4.33 2.36
CA ASP A 122 20.94 -4.51 1.63
C ASP A 122 21.44 -3.28 0.86
N GLU A 123 20.52 -2.46 0.32
CA GLU A 123 20.88 -1.32 -0.53
C GLU A 123 20.88 0.02 0.21
N ALA A 124 19.81 0.31 0.95
CA ALA A 124 19.64 1.62 1.58
C ALA A 124 20.68 1.93 2.66
N PRO A 125 21.18 0.95 3.47
CA PRO A 125 22.22 1.22 4.45
C PRO A 125 23.58 1.54 3.84
N LEU A 126 23.78 1.19 2.56
CA LEU A 126 25.04 1.45 1.86
C LEU A 126 25.02 2.85 1.28
N ARG A 127 26.09 3.58 1.50
CA ARG A 127 26.26 4.89 0.85
C ARG A 127 26.64 4.69 -0.61
N ALA A 128 25.92 5.40 -1.44
CA ALA A 128 26.25 5.40 -2.86
C ALA A 128 27.58 6.10 -3.10
#